data_7d6750fa56ad3f686dd1c14d171daff2
#
_entry.id   7d6750fa56ad3f686dd1c14d171daff2
#
_cell.length_a   1.000
_cell.length_b   1.000
_cell.length_c   1.000
_cell.angle_alpha   90.00
_cell.angle_beta   90.00
_cell.angle_gamma   90.00
#
_symmetry.space_group_name_H-M   'P 1'
#
loop_
_entity.id
_entity.type
_entity.pdbx_description
1 polymer ?
#
loop_
_entity_poly.entity_id
_entity_poly.type
_entity_poly.pdbx_seq_one_letter_code
_entity_poly.pdbx_strand_id
1 'polypeptide(L)'
;VVAADDAPNYAHRLGIQKDQVVQELGWDEDVDDDIRADIEEACGGELLDEDADEVIDVVLLWWRDDDGDLVDALMDAITPLADDGVIWVVTPKTGKPGHVQPAEIAESAPTAGLMQTSSANLADWIGTRLVQPKSKAAGRHG
;
A
#
# COMPACT_ATOMS: atom_id res chain seq x y z
N VAL A 1 -26.66 -14.04 -6.48
CA VAL A 1 -26.53 -12.60 -6.54
C VAL A 1 -26.08 -12.05 -5.21
N VAL A 2 -26.83 -12.39 -4.20
CA VAL A 2 -26.55 -11.90 -2.86
C VAL A 2 -25.17 -12.36 -2.40
N ALA A 3 -24.80 -13.58 -2.78
CA ALA A 3 -23.51 -14.11 -2.39
C ALA A 3 -22.34 -13.25 -2.88
N ALA A 4 -22.51 -12.65 -4.06
CA ALA A 4 -21.46 -11.78 -4.59
C ALA A 4 -21.29 -10.54 -3.74
N ASP A 5 -22.39 -10.05 -3.18
CA ASP A 5 -22.33 -8.85 -2.33
C ASP A 5 -21.64 -9.12 -1.00
N ASP A 6 -21.65 -10.36 -0.56
CA ASP A 6 -21.04 -10.73 0.71
C ASP A 6 -19.56 -11.02 0.57
N ALA A 7 -19.08 -11.21 -0.63
CA ALA A 7 -17.67 -11.52 -0.84
C ALA A 7 -16.82 -10.30 -0.50
N PRO A 8 -15.69 -10.50 0.18
CA PRO A 8 -14.76 -9.39 0.42
C PRO A 8 -14.27 -8.84 -0.90
N ASN A 9 -14.18 -7.54 -1.00
CA ASN A 9 -13.59 -6.89 -2.17
C ASN A 9 -12.46 -6.00 -1.67
N TYR A 10 -11.30 -6.56 -1.57
CA TYR A 10 -10.15 -5.86 -1.02
C TYR A 10 -9.71 -4.71 -1.93
N ALA A 11 -9.79 -4.93 -3.24
CA ALA A 11 -9.41 -3.88 -4.18
C ALA A 11 -10.31 -2.64 -4.02
N HIS A 12 -11.60 -2.86 -3.77
CA HIS A 12 -12.50 -1.75 -3.55
C HIS A 12 -12.13 -0.96 -2.29
N ARG A 13 -11.79 -1.69 -1.23
CA ARG A 13 -11.35 -1.05 0.02
C ARG A 13 -10.06 -0.26 -0.17
N LEU A 14 -9.20 -0.71 -1.06
CA LEU A 14 -7.93 -0.06 -1.36
C LEU A 14 -8.07 1.03 -2.44
N GLY A 15 -9.24 1.15 -3.05
CA GLY A 15 -9.46 2.16 -4.07
C GLY A 15 -8.75 1.88 -5.38
N ILE A 16 -8.50 0.61 -5.68
CA ILE A 16 -7.80 0.23 -6.90
C ILE A 16 -8.71 0.45 -8.11
N GLN A 17 -8.17 1.11 -9.12
CA GLN A 17 -8.90 1.43 -10.35
C GLN A 17 -8.33 0.65 -11.52
N LYS A 18 -9.17 0.47 -12.55
CA LYS A 18 -8.73 -0.17 -13.76
C LYS A 18 -7.58 0.61 -14.40
N ASP A 19 -6.64 -0.12 -14.96
CA ASP A 19 -5.48 0.42 -15.67
C ASP A 19 -4.43 1.08 -14.77
N GLN A 20 -4.62 1.04 -13.44
CA GLN A 20 -3.55 1.50 -12.56
C GLN A 20 -2.39 0.51 -12.56
N VAL A 21 -1.18 1.05 -12.43
CA VAL A 21 0.03 0.24 -12.31
C VAL A 21 0.30 0.03 -10.83
N VAL A 22 0.26 -1.21 -10.39
CA VAL A 22 0.43 -1.56 -8.98
C VAL A 22 1.72 -2.35 -8.80
N GLN A 23 2.60 -1.87 -7.94
CA GLN A 23 3.84 -2.55 -7.60
C GLN A 23 3.72 -3.20 -6.23
N GLU A 24 4.18 -4.44 -6.12
CA GLU A 24 4.18 -5.16 -4.86
C GLU A 24 5.59 -5.22 -4.30
N LEU A 25 5.76 -4.80 -3.06
CA LEU A 25 7.02 -4.87 -2.34
C LEU A 25 6.83 -5.68 -1.08
N GLY A 26 7.87 -6.33 -0.63
CA GLY A 26 7.85 -7.09 0.61
C GLY A 26 7.11 -8.41 0.56
N TRP A 27 6.93 -8.97 -0.62
CA TRP A 27 6.25 -10.25 -0.76
C TRP A 27 6.99 -11.34 0.01
N ASP A 28 6.24 -12.19 0.70
CA ASP A 28 6.75 -13.39 1.33
C ASP A 28 5.62 -14.41 1.36
N GLU A 29 5.91 -15.57 1.88
CA GLU A 29 4.94 -16.67 1.86
C GLU A 29 3.71 -16.41 2.72
N ASP A 30 3.79 -15.47 3.65
CA ASP A 30 2.69 -15.16 4.55
C ASP A 30 1.67 -14.16 3.99
N VAL A 31 1.87 -13.66 2.77
CA VAL A 31 0.95 -12.69 2.20
C VAL A 31 -0.39 -13.34 1.87
N ASP A 32 -1.42 -12.52 1.76
CA ASP A 32 -2.77 -13.00 1.47
C ASP A 32 -3.00 -12.96 -0.03
N ASP A 33 -3.09 -14.14 -0.65
CA ASP A 33 -3.25 -14.24 -2.09
C ASP A 33 -4.62 -13.73 -2.55
N ASP A 34 -5.63 -13.75 -1.70
CA ASP A 34 -6.94 -13.21 -2.07
C ASP A 34 -6.88 -11.71 -2.25
N ILE A 35 -6.11 -11.02 -1.41
CA ILE A 35 -5.90 -9.58 -1.57
C ILE A 35 -5.20 -9.29 -2.89
N ARG A 36 -4.17 -10.06 -3.20
CA ARG A 36 -3.41 -9.89 -4.43
C ARG A 36 -4.29 -10.14 -5.65
N ALA A 37 -5.08 -11.21 -5.62
CA ALA A 37 -5.96 -11.55 -6.73
C ALA A 37 -7.01 -10.46 -6.98
N ASP A 38 -7.59 -9.91 -5.91
CA ASP A 38 -8.56 -8.84 -6.04
C ASP A 38 -7.96 -7.61 -6.71
N ILE A 39 -6.72 -7.27 -6.31
CA ILE A 39 -6.04 -6.10 -6.88
C ILE A 39 -5.77 -6.32 -8.36
N GLU A 40 -5.27 -7.50 -8.73
CA GLU A 40 -4.98 -7.80 -10.14
C GLU A 40 -6.24 -7.75 -10.99
N GLU A 41 -7.33 -8.28 -10.46
CA GLU A 41 -8.60 -8.25 -11.18
C GLU A 41 -9.10 -6.83 -11.37
N ALA A 42 -8.98 -6.00 -10.34
CA ALA A 42 -9.49 -4.63 -10.41
C ALA A 42 -8.68 -3.75 -11.34
N CYS A 43 -7.36 -3.89 -11.33
CA CYS A 43 -6.52 -3.04 -12.19
C CYS A 43 -6.37 -3.61 -13.60
N GLY A 44 -6.72 -4.87 -13.78
CA GLY A 44 -6.69 -5.49 -15.11
C GLY A 44 -5.31 -5.93 -15.56
N GLY A 45 -4.38 -6.10 -14.62
CA GLY A 45 -3.03 -6.54 -14.92
C GLY A 45 -2.39 -7.20 -13.73
N GLU A 46 -1.16 -7.65 -13.92
CA GLU A 46 -0.42 -8.31 -12.86
C GLU A 46 0.25 -7.28 -11.96
N LEU A 47 0.43 -7.67 -10.69
CA LEU A 47 1.26 -6.87 -9.79
C LEU A 47 2.71 -6.92 -10.28
N LEU A 48 3.34 -5.76 -10.31
CA LEU A 48 4.75 -5.67 -10.69
C LEU A 48 5.62 -5.93 -9.47
N ASP A 49 6.81 -6.48 -9.71
CA ASP A 49 7.72 -6.76 -8.60
C ASP A 49 8.64 -5.56 -8.35
N GLU A 50 9.57 -5.73 -7.40
CA GLU A 50 10.44 -4.64 -6.98
C GLU A 50 11.40 -4.20 -8.07
N ASP A 51 11.60 -5.03 -9.09
CA ASP A 51 12.50 -4.69 -10.21
C ASP A 51 11.80 -3.95 -11.33
N ALA A 52 10.51 -3.67 -11.21
CA ALA A 52 9.76 -2.99 -12.26
C ALA A 52 10.32 -1.60 -12.52
N ASP A 53 10.37 -1.24 -13.80
CA ASP A 53 10.97 0.02 -14.23
C ASP A 53 9.90 0.90 -14.88
N GLU A 54 8.79 1.09 -14.18
CA GLU A 54 7.67 1.87 -14.68
C GLU A 54 7.23 2.87 -13.63
N VAL A 55 6.49 3.89 -14.06
CA VAL A 55 5.84 4.80 -13.13
C VAL A 55 4.71 4.04 -12.42
N ILE A 56 4.68 4.10 -11.11
CA ILE A 56 3.77 3.31 -10.29
C ILE A 56 2.64 4.18 -9.76
N ASP A 57 1.40 3.72 -9.92
CA ASP A 57 0.23 4.42 -9.40
C ASP A 57 -0.06 4.04 -7.95
N VAL A 58 0.15 2.77 -7.60
CA VAL A 58 -0.11 2.26 -6.25
C VAL A 58 1.01 1.29 -5.88
N VAL A 59 1.55 1.47 -4.69
CA VAL A 59 2.49 0.51 -4.12
C VAL A 59 1.77 -0.30 -3.06
N LEU A 60 1.87 -1.61 -3.14
CA LEU A 60 1.38 -2.53 -2.12
C LEU A 60 2.61 -3.02 -1.36
N LEU A 61 2.82 -2.48 -0.16
CA LEU A 61 3.99 -2.81 0.66
C LEU A 61 3.57 -3.71 1.81
N TRP A 62 3.96 -4.98 1.75
CA TRP A 62 3.76 -5.91 2.86
C TRP A 62 4.86 -5.68 3.88
N TRP A 63 4.50 -5.33 5.11
CA TRP A 63 5.48 -4.94 6.12
C TRP A 63 5.22 -5.65 7.45
N ARG A 64 6.28 -6.17 8.04
CA ARG A 64 6.24 -6.82 9.35
C ARG A 64 7.20 -6.11 10.28
N ASP A 65 7.04 -6.35 11.59
CA ASP A 65 7.83 -5.63 12.58
C ASP A 65 9.32 -5.94 12.52
N ASP A 66 9.71 -7.05 11.91
CA ASP A 66 11.12 -7.44 11.81
C ASP A 66 11.69 -7.20 10.40
N ASP A 67 11.00 -6.46 9.57
CA ASP A 67 11.47 -6.22 8.19
C ASP A 67 12.48 -5.10 8.07
N GLY A 68 12.80 -4.43 9.15
CA GLY A 68 13.84 -3.43 9.14
C GLY A 68 13.28 -2.03 9.34
N ASP A 69 13.82 -1.07 8.59
CA ASP A 69 13.46 0.35 8.75
C ASP A 69 12.36 0.72 7.76
N LEU A 70 11.18 1.02 8.31
CA LEU A 70 10.03 1.37 7.47
C LEU A 70 10.27 2.67 6.69
N VAL A 71 10.96 3.65 7.28
CA VAL A 71 11.26 4.90 6.59
C VAL A 71 12.04 4.62 5.31
N ASP A 72 13.08 3.78 5.40
CA ASP A 72 13.87 3.44 4.22
C ASP A 72 13.02 2.74 3.16
N ALA A 73 12.15 1.83 3.58
CA ALA A 73 11.28 1.12 2.64
C ALA A 73 10.32 2.08 1.95
N LEU A 74 9.78 3.04 2.70
CA LEU A 74 8.87 4.04 2.13
C LEU A 74 9.59 4.93 1.14
N MET A 75 10.81 5.34 1.45
CA MET A 75 11.58 6.17 0.53
C MET A 75 11.89 5.44 -0.77
N ASP A 76 12.19 4.15 -0.68
CA ASP A 76 12.40 3.34 -1.88
C ASP A 76 11.11 3.23 -2.71
N ALA A 77 9.97 3.12 -2.04
CA ALA A 77 8.68 3.01 -2.72
C ALA A 77 8.29 4.30 -3.43
N ILE A 78 8.70 5.43 -2.90
CA ILE A 78 8.38 6.74 -3.49
C ILE A 78 9.12 6.94 -4.81
N THR A 79 10.31 6.37 -4.95
CA THR A 79 11.16 6.63 -6.11
C THR A 79 10.42 6.44 -7.44
N PRO A 80 9.73 5.32 -7.69
CA PRO A 80 8.99 5.17 -8.95
C PRO A 80 7.55 5.67 -8.89
N LEU A 81 7.12 6.22 -7.76
CA LEU A 81 5.71 6.55 -7.54
C LEU A 81 5.30 7.80 -8.30
N ALA A 82 4.13 7.75 -8.95
CA ALA A 82 3.56 8.91 -9.62
C ALA A 82 3.24 10.00 -8.61
N ASP A 83 3.15 11.25 -9.08
CA ASP A 83 2.91 12.39 -8.21
C ASP A 83 1.65 12.24 -7.35
N ASP A 84 0.60 11.64 -7.92
CA ASP A 84 -0.64 11.41 -7.21
C ASP A 84 -0.78 9.95 -6.79
N GLY A 85 0.33 9.22 -6.76
CA GLY A 85 0.33 7.81 -6.40
C GLY A 85 0.09 7.59 -4.92
N VAL A 86 -0.22 6.34 -4.59
CA VAL A 86 -0.61 5.94 -3.23
C VAL A 86 0.26 4.76 -2.80
N ILE A 87 0.67 4.77 -1.55
CA ILE A 87 1.34 3.61 -0.95
C ILE A 87 0.39 3.02 0.09
N TRP A 88 0.09 1.73 -0.05
CA TRP A 88 -0.62 1.00 0.98
C TRP A 88 0.37 0.16 1.76
N VAL A 89 0.60 0.51 3.02
CA VAL A 89 1.41 -0.29 3.93
C VAL A 89 0.50 -1.33 4.55
N VAL A 90 0.74 -2.60 4.24
CA VAL A 90 -0.10 -3.70 4.69
C VAL A 90 0.65 -4.46 5.76
N THR A 91 0.11 -4.44 6.98
CA THR A 91 0.77 -5.02 8.15
C THR A 91 -0.14 -6.04 8.82
N PRO A 92 0.45 -7.05 9.51
CA PRO A 92 -0.37 -8.01 10.23
C PRO A 92 -1.15 -7.34 11.37
N LYS A 93 -2.38 -7.80 11.58
CA LYS A 93 -3.22 -7.26 12.63
C LYS A 93 -2.68 -7.63 14.02
N THR A 94 -3.21 -6.94 15.03
CA THR A 94 -2.89 -7.21 16.44
C THR A 94 -3.09 -8.70 16.73
N GLY A 95 -2.12 -9.29 17.38
CA GLY A 95 -2.18 -10.70 17.74
C GLY A 95 -1.64 -11.65 16.68
N LYS A 96 -1.28 -11.12 15.51
CA LYS A 96 -0.68 -11.94 14.45
C LYS A 96 0.84 -11.77 14.47
N PRO A 97 1.58 -12.80 14.05
CA PRO A 97 3.04 -12.66 13.95
C PRO A 97 3.41 -11.51 13.03
N GLY A 98 4.37 -10.71 13.45
CA GLY A 98 4.83 -9.58 12.65
C GLY A 98 4.00 -8.32 12.80
N HIS A 99 3.05 -8.31 13.72
CA HIS A 99 2.20 -7.13 13.95
C HIS A 99 3.05 -5.87 14.14
N VAL A 100 2.63 -4.78 13.48
CA VAL A 100 3.31 -3.49 13.56
C VAL A 100 2.37 -2.52 14.29
N GLN A 101 2.91 -1.79 15.27
CA GLN A 101 2.13 -0.81 16.00
C GLN A 101 1.70 0.32 15.05
N PRO A 102 0.44 0.77 15.12
CA PRO A 102 0.00 1.89 14.29
C PRO A 102 0.86 3.14 14.46
N ALA A 103 1.38 3.38 15.66
CA ALA A 103 2.22 4.53 15.91
C ALA A 103 3.50 4.51 15.07
N GLU A 104 4.05 3.33 14.82
CA GLU A 104 5.26 3.22 14.01
C GLU A 104 5.02 3.74 12.60
N ILE A 105 3.88 3.38 12.01
CA ILE A 105 3.53 3.87 10.68
C ILE A 105 3.28 5.38 10.71
N ALA A 106 2.56 5.85 11.73
CA ALA A 106 2.24 7.27 11.87
C ALA A 106 3.48 8.13 12.03
N GLU A 107 4.53 7.59 12.65
CA GLU A 107 5.79 8.31 12.82
C GLU A 107 6.67 8.22 11.58
N SER A 108 6.63 7.07 10.90
CA SER A 108 7.49 6.84 9.74
C SER A 108 7.02 7.62 8.51
N ALA A 109 5.71 7.74 8.33
CA ALA A 109 5.16 8.38 7.13
C ALA A 109 5.65 9.80 6.95
N PRO A 110 5.52 10.71 7.94
CA PRO A 110 6.00 12.09 7.74
C PRO A 110 7.51 12.16 7.62
N THR A 111 8.24 11.26 8.28
CA THR A 111 9.70 11.23 8.15
C THR A 111 10.11 10.91 6.71
N ALA A 112 9.35 10.08 6.02
CA ALA A 112 9.60 9.75 4.62
C ALA A 112 8.99 10.78 3.67
N GLY A 113 8.30 11.78 4.18
CA GLY A 113 7.66 12.80 3.37
C GLY A 113 6.27 12.43 2.89
N LEU A 114 5.59 11.56 3.63
CA LEU A 114 4.26 11.08 3.25
C LEU A 114 3.22 11.51 4.29
N MET A 115 1.95 11.44 3.88
CA MET A 115 0.84 11.77 4.76
C MET A 115 -0.10 10.57 4.84
N GLN A 116 -0.46 10.18 6.07
CA GLN A 116 -1.40 9.10 6.29
C GLN A 116 -2.82 9.62 6.12
N THR A 117 -3.64 8.92 5.33
CA THR A 117 -5.01 9.38 5.05
C THR A 117 -6.08 8.49 5.61
N SER A 118 -5.96 7.17 5.44
CA SER A 118 -7.02 6.26 5.87
C SER A 118 -6.44 4.87 6.10
N SER A 119 -7.29 3.96 6.53
CA SER A 119 -6.90 2.57 6.71
C SER A 119 -8.01 1.66 6.22
N ALA A 120 -7.68 0.39 5.98
CA ALA A 120 -8.63 -0.60 5.51
C ALA A 120 -8.36 -1.94 6.17
N ASN A 121 -9.42 -2.65 6.50
CA ASN A 121 -9.32 -4.01 7.01
C ASN A 121 -9.17 -4.96 5.84
N LEU A 122 -8.14 -5.81 5.88
CA LEU A 122 -7.82 -6.73 4.79
C LEU A 122 -7.62 -8.14 5.35
N ALA A 123 -8.68 -8.74 5.88
CA ALA A 123 -8.65 -10.07 6.51
C ALA A 123 -7.72 -10.05 7.73
N ASP A 124 -6.62 -10.81 7.70
CA ASP A 124 -5.67 -10.85 8.81
C ASP A 124 -4.67 -9.70 8.77
N TRP A 125 -4.79 -8.82 7.81
CA TRP A 125 -3.89 -7.68 7.60
C TRP A 125 -4.67 -6.39 7.73
N ILE A 126 -3.95 -5.30 7.92
CA ILE A 126 -4.53 -3.97 7.89
C ILE A 126 -3.69 -3.10 6.95
N GLY A 127 -4.37 -2.36 6.07
CA GLY A 127 -3.70 -1.45 5.15
C GLY A 127 -3.78 -0.04 5.65
N THR A 128 -2.68 0.69 5.55
CA THR A 128 -2.61 2.11 5.88
C THR A 128 -2.26 2.88 4.61
N ARG A 129 -3.13 3.80 4.23
CA ARG A 129 -2.97 4.57 2.99
C ARG A 129 -2.10 5.78 3.22
N LEU A 130 -1.03 5.88 2.45
CA LEU A 130 -0.10 7.00 2.52
C LEU A 130 -0.04 7.67 1.16
N VAL A 131 0.00 9.00 1.15
CA VAL A 131 0.10 9.77 -0.09
C VAL A 131 1.20 10.81 0.05
N GLN A 132 1.71 11.26 -1.09
CA GLN A 132 2.63 12.38 -1.12
C GLN A 132 1.81 13.66 -0.97
N PRO A 133 2.13 14.53 0.01
CA PRO A 133 1.42 15.81 0.12
C PRO A 133 1.72 16.64 -1.12
N LYS A 134 0.69 17.27 -1.65
CA LYS A 134 0.88 18.18 -2.78
C LYS A 134 1.26 19.52 -2.22
N SER A 135 2.36 20.00 -2.58
CA SER A 135 2.83 21.26 -2.04
C SER A 135 2.33 22.43 -2.86
N LYS A 136 2.47 21.57 -2.83
CA LYS A 136 2.52 22.28 -3.20
C LYS A 136 2.65 23.07 -3.28
N ALA A 137 2.54 22.87 -3.17
CA ALA A 137 2.62 23.41 -3.17
C ALA A 137 3.22 24.08 -3.31
N ALA A 138 3.53 23.83 -3.37
CA ALA A 138 3.94 24.40 -3.54
C ALA A 138 4.28 25.15 -3.78
N GLY A 139 4.19 24.97 -3.73
CA GLY A 139 4.42 25.64 -3.97
C GLY A 139 4.74 26.49 -4.43
N ARG A 140 4.56 26.57 -4.61
CA ARG A 140 4.70 27.25 -5.09
C ARG A 140 4.86 28.25 -5.03
N HIS A 141 4.91 28.41 -4.95
CA HIS A 141 5.01 29.26 -4.97
C HIS A 141 5.10 30.00 -4.80
N GLY A 142 5.11 29.49 -4.93
CA GLY A 142 5.15 30.20 -4.88
C GLY A 142 5.07 30.65 -4.60
#